data_5af18c08fb052b2e14d8732fca3d0f13
#
_entry.id   5af18c08fb052b2e14d8732fca3d0f13
#
_cell.length_a   1.000
_cell.length_b   1.000
_cell.length_c   1.000
_cell.angle_alpha   90.00
_cell.angle_beta   90.00
_cell.angle_gamma   90.00
#
_symmetry.space_group_name_H-M   'P 1'
#
loop_
_entity.id
_entity.type
_entity.pdbx_description
1 polymer ?
#
loop_
_entity_poly.entity_id
_entity_poly.type
_entity_poly.pdbx_seq_one_letter_code
_entity_poly.pdbx_strand_id
1 'polypeptide(L)'
;MSDPFFKPVSGFDLPRFAGVPTFMRLPHVSLDAPKIRDVDIGIIGVPWDSGTTNRPGPRHGPRQLRDASTMIRAQHPVSGIRPYEKLNCADLGDVSINPADIEDSMNRITSFYKTVIEKGIKPLTAGGDHLTSLPVLRAIADRGPLGMVHFDSHTDLFHSYFDGTMFTHGTPFRRAVEENLLDPKRVIQIGIRGTQYDREDLDFADSVGIRVIKIEEFFDRGIEDVMTEARAIVGEKETYISYDIDFIDPAFAPGTGTPEVGGPNSYDCLSYTSPSPRDS
;
A
#
# COMPACT_ATOMS: atom_id res chain seq x y z
N MET A 1 -13.24 19.93 12.95
CA MET A 1 -12.38 19.32 14.00
C MET A 1 -12.82 17.87 14.12
N SER A 2 -11.87 16.92 14.18
CA SER A 2 -12.21 15.51 14.37
C SER A 2 -12.90 15.25 15.71
N ASP A 3 -13.75 14.24 15.77
CA ASP A 3 -14.39 13.77 17.00
C ASP A 3 -13.30 13.23 17.96
N PRO A 4 -13.29 13.62 19.25
CA PRO A 4 -12.36 13.11 20.24
C PRO A 4 -12.29 11.57 20.35
N PHE A 5 -13.35 10.86 19.98
CA PHE A 5 -13.39 9.40 19.92
C PHE A 5 -12.32 8.83 18.98
N PHE A 6 -12.02 9.52 17.87
CA PHE A 6 -11.06 9.05 16.85
C PHE A 6 -9.60 9.46 17.11
N LYS A 7 -9.32 10.03 18.27
CA LYS A 7 -7.93 10.35 18.64
C LYS A 7 -7.21 9.11 19.13
N PRO A 8 -5.91 8.93 18.74
CA PRO A 8 -5.12 7.84 19.29
C PRO A 8 -4.91 8.00 20.79
N VAL A 9 -4.87 6.90 21.52
CA VAL A 9 -4.60 6.91 22.96
C VAL A 9 -3.22 7.50 23.21
N SER A 10 -3.15 8.55 24.03
CA SER A 10 -1.89 9.24 24.35
C SER A 10 -0.94 8.34 25.15
N GLY A 11 0.36 8.42 24.84
CA GLY A 11 1.40 7.77 25.65
C GLY A 11 1.59 8.39 27.05
N PHE A 12 0.97 9.55 27.32
CA PHE A 12 0.91 10.16 28.62
C PHE A 12 -0.20 9.60 29.50
N ASP A 13 -1.30 9.11 28.86
CA ASP A 13 -2.45 8.54 29.56
C ASP A 13 -2.27 7.03 29.81
N LEU A 14 -1.70 6.33 28.82
CA LEU A 14 -1.43 4.89 28.88
C LEU A 14 -0.07 4.60 28.23
N PRO A 15 0.86 3.90 28.89
CA PRO A 15 2.12 3.52 28.29
C PRO A 15 1.96 2.82 26.95
N ARG A 16 2.87 3.07 25.99
CA ARG A 16 2.76 2.56 24.61
C ARG A 16 2.86 1.04 24.48
N PHE A 17 3.41 0.36 25.48
CA PHE A 17 3.46 -1.11 25.55
C PHE A 17 2.20 -1.73 26.15
N ALA A 18 1.21 -0.92 26.57
CA ALA A 18 0.00 -1.35 27.25
C ALA A 18 -1.26 -1.08 26.41
N GLY A 19 -2.29 -1.85 26.65
CA GLY A 19 -3.57 -1.78 25.96
C GLY A 19 -3.70 -2.77 24.80
N VAL A 20 -4.82 -2.68 24.07
CA VAL A 20 -5.07 -3.49 22.89
C VAL A 20 -4.32 -2.87 21.69
N PRO A 21 -3.43 -3.61 21.01
CA PRO A 21 -2.71 -3.07 19.86
C PRO A 21 -3.67 -2.91 18.67
N THR A 22 -3.90 -1.65 18.30
CA THR A 22 -4.57 -1.23 17.07
C THR A 22 -3.61 -0.38 16.24
N PHE A 23 -3.86 -0.19 14.96
CA PHE A 23 -3.03 0.68 14.14
C PHE A 23 -2.95 2.08 14.76
N MET A 24 -1.72 2.50 15.11
CA MET A 24 -1.39 3.80 15.74
C MET A 24 -2.19 4.09 17.01
N ARG A 25 -2.68 3.05 17.70
CA ARG A 25 -3.52 3.16 18.91
C ARG A 25 -4.87 3.89 18.67
N LEU A 26 -5.35 3.87 17.42
CA LEU A 26 -6.64 4.40 17.03
C LEU A 26 -7.79 3.50 17.56
N PRO A 27 -9.02 4.00 17.66
CA PRO A 27 -10.14 3.15 18.00
C PRO A 27 -10.36 2.08 16.94
N HIS A 28 -10.70 0.87 17.37
CA HIS A 28 -11.22 -0.16 16.48
C HIS A 28 -12.72 0.07 16.27
N VAL A 29 -13.13 0.16 14.99
CA VAL A 29 -14.51 0.39 14.59
C VAL A 29 -14.92 -0.66 13.56
N SER A 30 -15.84 -1.57 13.92
CA SER A 30 -16.36 -2.54 12.96
C SER A 30 -17.26 -1.87 11.91
N LEU A 31 -17.39 -2.49 10.73
CA LEU A 31 -18.23 -1.95 9.65
C LEU A 31 -19.71 -1.83 10.01
N ASP A 32 -20.18 -2.55 11.04
CA ASP A 32 -21.55 -2.52 11.52
C ASP A 32 -21.76 -1.54 12.69
N ALA A 33 -20.69 -0.97 13.23
CA ALA A 33 -20.80 -0.05 14.35
C ALA A 33 -21.45 1.28 13.92
N PRO A 34 -22.28 1.92 14.77
CA PRO A 34 -22.88 3.22 14.45
C PRO A 34 -21.84 4.30 14.10
N LYS A 35 -20.69 4.28 14.76
CA LYS A 35 -19.57 5.21 14.56
C LYS A 35 -18.86 5.07 13.22
N ILE A 36 -19.12 4.02 12.45
CA ILE A 36 -18.52 3.83 11.12
C ILE A 36 -18.84 4.98 10.16
N ARG A 37 -19.99 5.63 10.32
CA ARG A 37 -20.43 6.75 9.47
C ARG A 37 -19.60 8.02 9.64
N ASP A 38 -18.86 8.11 10.74
CA ASP A 38 -18.05 9.27 11.10
C ASP A 38 -16.58 9.06 10.69
N VAL A 39 -16.21 7.89 10.14
CA VAL A 39 -14.83 7.55 9.76
C VAL A 39 -14.50 8.17 8.40
N ASP A 40 -13.41 8.94 8.33
CA ASP A 40 -12.86 9.48 7.08
C ASP A 40 -11.83 8.51 6.44
N ILE A 41 -10.95 7.94 7.27
CA ILE A 41 -9.90 7.01 6.86
C ILE A 41 -9.98 5.73 7.66
N GLY A 42 -10.14 4.61 6.97
CA GLY A 42 -10.14 3.28 7.57
C GLY A 42 -8.84 2.53 7.31
N ILE A 43 -8.13 2.14 8.38
CA ILE A 43 -6.95 1.31 8.24
C ILE A 43 -7.38 -0.15 8.35
N ILE A 44 -7.02 -0.94 7.34
CA ILE A 44 -7.54 -2.28 7.12
C ILE A 44 -6.37 -3.25 7.00
N GLY A 45 -6.39 -4.32 7.79
CA GLY A 45 -5.45 -5.42 7.64
C GLY A 45 -5.93 -6.44 6.60
N VAL A 46 -5.02 -6.89 5.74
CA VAL A 46 -5.26 -8.02 4.82
C VAL A 46 -4.21 -9.10 5.10
N PRO A 47 -4.46 -9.98 6.08
CA PRO A 47 -3.48 -10.98 6.53
C PRO A 47 -3.41 -12.18 5.57
N TRP A 48 -2.93 -11.95 4.35
CA TRP A 48 -2.94 -12.92 3.25
C TRP A 48 -1.59 -12.98 2.54
N ASP A 49 -1.11 -14.18 2.20
CA ASP A 49 0.13 -14.40 1.46
C ASP A 49 0.09 -15.67 0.59
N SER A 50 -1.10 -16.06 0.13
CA SER A 50 -1.26 -17.25 -0.73
C SER A 50 -0.77 -17.02 -2.17
N GLY A 51 -0.46 -15.77 -2.54
CA GLY A 51 0.14 -15.42 -3.82
C GLY A 51 1.67 -15.41 -3.83
N THR A 52 2.34 -15.69 -2.71
CA THR A 52 3.81 -15.65 -2.65
C THR A 52 4.48 -16.74 -3.47
N THR A 53 5.54 -16.37 -4.20
CA THR A 53 6.32 -17.30 -5.02
C THR A 53 7.61 -17.77 -4.34
N ASN A 54 7.99 -17.14 -3.21
CA ASN A 54 9.22 -17.45 -2.48
C ASN A 54 8.93 -17.61 -0.97
N ARG A 55 9.33 -16.67 -0.12
CA ARG A 55 9.16 -16.81 1.35
C ARG A 55 7.73 -16.42 1.77
N PRO A 56 6.99 -17.28 2.46
CA PRO A 56 5.74 -16.90 3.10
C PRO A 56 6.01 -16.06 4.35
N GLY A 57 4.97 -15.39 4.85
CA GLY A 57 5.05 -14.60 6.09
C GLY A 57 4.34 -13.26 6.05
N PRO A 58 4.09 -12.62 4.87
CA PRO A 58 3.36 -11.36 4.78
C PRO A 58 2.00 -11.37 5.48
N ARG A 59 1.33 -12.53 5.61
CA ARG A 59 0.08 -12.69 6.40
C ARG A 59 0.17 -12.19 7.83
N HIS A 60 1.37 -12.11 8.40
CA HIS A 60 1.60 -11.60 9.75
C HIS A 60 1.83 -10.07 9.79
N GLY A 61 1.99 -9.43 8.62
CA GLY A 61 2.25 -7.99 8.47
C GLY A 61 1.27 -7.10 9.21
N PRO A 62 -0.05 -7.22 9.02
CA PRO A 62 -1.03 -6.37 9.68
C PRO A 62 -0.93 -6.41 11.21
N ARG A 63 -0.74 -7.61 11.79
CA ARG A 63 -0.57 -7.75 13.25
C ARG A 63 0.71 -7.07 13.74
N GLN A 64 1.82 -7.29 13.04
CA GLN A 64 3.10 -6.67 13.40
C GLN A 64 3.08 -5.15 13.26
N LEU A 65 2.41 -4.63 12.21
CA LEU A 65 2.24 -3.18 12.02
C LEU A 65 1.37 -2.55 13.11
N ARG A 66 0.35 -3.24 13.62
CA ARG A 66 -0.42 -2.76 14.79
C ARG A 66 0.47 -2.61 16.01
N ASP A 67 1.29 -3.61 16.29
CA ASP A 67 2.22 -3.57 17.43
C ASP A 67 3.28 -2.46 17.24
N ALA A 68 3.98 -2.46 16.13
CA ALA A 68 5.04 -1.50 15.83
C ALA A 68 4.52 -0.04 15.80
N SER A 69 3.33 0.18 15.28
CA SER A 69 2.73 1.52 15.15
C SER A 69 2.32 2.15 16.48
N THR A 70 2.32 1.39 17.59
CA THR A 70 2.12 1.95 18.94
C THR A 70 3.18 2.99 19.32
N MET A 71 4.32 2.98 18.63
CA MET A 71 5.42 3.94 18.81
C MET A 71 5.16 5.30 18.17
N ILE A 72 4.22 5.41 17.23
CA ILE A 72 3.93 6.63 16.48
C ILE A 72 3.31 7.69 17.41
N ARG A 73 3.73 8.94 17.19
CA ARG A 73 3.18 10.12 17.88
C ARG A 73 2.25 10.89 16.94
N ALA A 74 1.31 11.64 17.51
CA ALA A 74 0.24 12.28 16.77
C ALA A 74 0.66 13.53 15.95
N GLN A 75 1.92 13.98 16.08
CA GLN A 75 2.39 15.18 15.37
C GLN A 75 3.69 14.90 14.62
N HIS A 76 3.74 15.32 13.36
CA HIS A 76 4.98 15.30 12.58
C HIS A 76 5.92 16.42 13.05
N PRO A 77 7.21 16.13 13.37
CA PRO A 77 8.08 17.09 14.05
C PRO A 77 8.48 18.29 13.19
N VAL A 78 8.57 18.13 11.87
CA VAL A 78 9.03 19.19 10.96
C VAL A 78 7.86 20.06 10.48
N SER A 79 6.82 19.46 9.92
CA SER A 79 5.67 20.19 9.36
C SER A 79 4.65 20.62 10.42
N GLY A 80 4.70 20.05 11.63
CA GLY A 80 3.70 20.28 12.67
C GLY A 80 2.33 19.67 12.38
N ILE A 81 2.17 18.94 11.29
CA ILE A 81 0.90 18.32 10.89
C ILE A 81 0.44 17.33 11.97
N ARG A 82 -0.86 17.42 12.30
CA ARG A 82 -1.57 16.53 13.23
C ARG A 82 -2.76 15.92 12.50
N PRO A 83 -2.60 14.77 11.83
CA PRO A 83 -3.64 14.19 10.98
C PRO A 83 -4.92 13.87 11.76
N TYR A 84 -4.79 13.37 12.97
CA TYR A 84 -5.93 12.99 13.83
C TYR A 84 -6.72 14.17 14.43
N GLU A 85 -6.27 15.40 14.23
CA GLU A 85 -7.05 16.61 14.55
C GLU A 85 -7.90 17.07 13.36
N LYS A 86 -7.57 16.59 12.16
CA LYS A 86 -8.23 16.97 10.90
C LYS A 86 -9.19 15.89 10.40
N LEU A 87 -8.86 14.62 10.60
CA LEU A 87 -9.55 13.46 10.05
C LEU A 87 -9.88 12.45 11.15
N ASN A 88 -11.03 11.82 11.03
CA ASN A 88 -11.46 10.70 11.87
C ASN A 88 -10.85 9.40 11.29
N CYS A 89 -9.79 8.92 11.92
CA CYS A 89 -9.11 7.69 11.52
C CYS A 89 -9.47 6.54 12.46
N ALA A 90 -9.65 5.33 11.92
CA ALA A 90 -9.97 4.15 12.70
C ALA A 90 -9.29 2.89 12.15
N ASP A 91 -8.99 1.95 13.05
CA ASP A 91 -8.66 0.57 12.68
C ASP A 91 -9.96 -0.18 12.39
N LEU A 92 -10.18 -0.62 11.15
CA LEU A 92 -11.38 -1.35 10.74
C LEU A 92 -11.25 -2.88 10.90
N GLY A 93 -10.15 -3.34 11.50
CA GLY A 93 -9.88 -4.75 11.68
C GLY A 93 -9.23 -5.39 10.44
N ASP A 94 -9.37 -6.70 10.35
CA ASP A 94 -8.82 -7.51 9.26
C ASP A 94 -9.91 -8.05 8.35
N VAL A 95 -9.60 -8.14 7.06
CA VAL A 95 -10.46 -8.85 6.11
C VAL A 95 -10.43 -10.34 6.42
N SER A 96 -11.62 -10.96 6.49
CA SER A 96 -11.72 -12.41 6.60
C SER A 96 -11.34 -13.05 5.28
N ILE A 97 -10.22 -13.76 5.25
CA ILE A 97 -9.71 -14.46 4.07
C ILE A 97 -9.83 -15.97 4.22
N ASN A 98 -9.76 -16.69 3.09
CA ASN A 98 -9.65 -18.14 3.05
C ASN A 98 -8.23 -18.53 2.60
N PRO A 99 -7.31 -18.93 3.49
CA PRO A 99 -5.92 -19.15 3.11
C PRO A 99 -5.71 -20.38 2.20
N ALA A 100 -6.75 -21.19 2.00
CA ALA A 100 -6.72 -22.40 1.16
C ALA A 100 -7.30 -22.16 -0.25
N ASP A 101 -7.88 -20.96 -0.50
CA ASP A 101 -8.52 -20.62 -1.78
C ASP A 101 -8.24 -19.16 -2.16
N ILE A 102 -7.47 -19.00 -3.23
CA ILE A 102 -7.04 -17.68 -3.73
C ILE A 102 -8.23 -16.89 -4.25
N GLU A 103 -9.11 -17.51 -5.03
CA GLU A 103 -10.25 -16.82 -5.64
C GLU A 103 -11.28 -16.40 -4.58
N ASP A 104 -11.60 -17.29 -3.63
CA ASP A 104 -12.47 -16.95 -2.51
C ASP A 104 -11.87 -15.79 -1.68
N SER A 105 -10.57 -15.81 -1.41
CA SER A 105 -9.90 -14.71 -0.71
C SER A 105 -9.99 -13.38 -1.48
N MET A 106 -9.71 -13.39 -2.79
CA MET A 106 -9.84 -12.18 -3.62
C MET A 106 -11.28 -11.66 -3.62
N ASN A 107 -12.27 -12.53 -3.72
CA ASN A 107 -13.69 -12.14 -3.70
C ASN A 107 -14.08 -11.52 -2.35
N ARG A 108 -13.62 -12.06 -1.23
CA ARG A 108 -13.84 -11.53 0.12
C ARG A 108 -13.20 -10.16 0.29
N ILE A 109 -11.96 -9.99 -0.17
CA ILE A 109 -11.26 -8.69 -0.12
C ILE A 109 -12.04 -7.68 -0.96
N THR A 110 -12.38 -7.99 -2.20
CA THR A 110 -13.15 -7.09 -3.07
C THR A 110 -14.48 -6.69 -2.43
N SER A 111 -15.22 -7.63 -1.86
CA SER A 111 -16.51 -7.37 -1.23
C SER A 111 -16.38 -6.48 0.01
N PHE A 112 -15.36 -6.72 0.83
CA PHE A 112 -15.08 -5.90 2.00
C PHE A 112 -14.78 -4.45 1.61
N TYR A 113 -13.88 -4.25 0.63
CA TYR A 113 -13.51 -2.90 0.17
C TYR A 113 -14.66 -2.18 -0.51
N LYS A 114 -15.53 -2.86 -1.27
CA LYS A 114 -16.78 -2.25 -1.79
C LYS A 114 -17.64 -1.68 -0.67
N THR A 115 -17.82 -2.43 0.40
CA THR A 115 -18.57 -1.95 1.58
C THR A 115 -17.92 -0.72 2.22
N VAL A 116 -16.58 -0.68 2.29
CA VAL A 116 -15.83 0.48 2.82
C VAL A 116 -16.05 1.71 1.93
N ILE A 117 -15.93 1.56 0.62
CA ILE A 117 -16.11 2.66 -0.35
C ILE A 117 -17.55 3.16 -0.38
N GLU A 118 -18.55 2.27 -0.34
CA GLU A 118 -19.97 2.62 -0.26
C GLU A 118 -20.31 3.48 0.99
N LYS A 119 -19.53 3.32 2.05
CA LYS A 119 -19.65 4.17 3.26
C LYS A 119 -18.92 5.51 3.16
N GLY A 120 -18.25 5.78 2.03
CA GLY A 120 -17.47 7.01 1.80
C GLY A 120 -16.11 7.05 2.50
N ILE A 121 -15.64 5.92 3.03
CA ILE A 121 -14.38 5.80 3.77
C ILE A 121 -13.21 5.62 2.80
N LYS A 122 -12.13 6.37 2.99
CA LYS A 122 -10.88 6.18 2.25
C LYS A 122 -10.07 5.06 2.91
N PRO A 123 -9.76 3.95 2.20
CA PRO A 123 -9.00 2.85 2.75
C PRO A 123 -7.50 3.16 2.79
N LEU A 124 -6.85 2.75 3.87
CA LEU A 124 -5.39 2.59 3.99
C LEU A 124 -5.11 1.13 4.31
N THR A 125 -4.51 0.41 3.39
CA THR A 125 -4.33 -1.04 3.50
C THR A 125 -2.98 -1.40 4.10
N ALA A 126 -3.00 -2.27 5.11
CA ALA A 126 -1.84 -2.98 5.60
C ALA A 126 -1.91 -4.44 5.07
N GLY A 127 -1.15 -4.73 4.01
CA GLY A 127 -1.08 -6.07 3.42
C GLY A 127 -0.25 -7.05 4.27
N GLY A 128 -0.20 -8.13 3.83
CA GLY A 128 -0.17 -9.25 2.95
C GLY A 128 0.83 -9.15 1.81
N ASP A 129 0.79 -10.16 0.96
CA ASP A 129 1.56 -10.14 -0.28
C ASP A 129 0.95 -9.16 -1.30
N HIS A 130 1.69 -8.86 -2.36
CA HIS A 130 1.30 -7.80 -3.31
C HIS A 130 0.08 -8.17 -4.18
N LEU A 131 -0.30 -9.45 -4.27
CA LEU A 131 -1.55 -9.85 -4.92
C LEU A 131 -2.78 -9.19 -4.26
N THR A 132 -2.68 -8.79 -2.99
CA THR A 132 -3.71 -8.00 -2.27
C THR A 132 -4.16 -6.76 -3.05
N SER A 133 -3.28 -6.14 -3.83
CA SER A 133 -3.60 -4.95 -4.63
C SER A 133 -4.68 -5.20 -5.69
N LEU A 134 -4.70 -6.36 -6.32
CA LEU A 134 -5.68 -6.66 -7.39
C LEU A 134 -7.13 -6.63 -6.89
N PRO A 135 -7.53 -7.39 -5.85
CA PRO A 135 -8.90 -7.34 -5.35
C PRO A 135 -9.29 -5.98 -4.73
N VAL A 136 -8.32 -5.23 -4.19
CA VAL A 136 -8.56 -3.85 -3.75
C VAL A 136 -8.88 -2.97 -4.95
N LEU A 137 -8.07 -3.01 -6.01
CA LEU A 137 -8.30 -2.25 -7.24
C LEU A 137 -9.65 -2.60 -7.89
N ARG A 138 -10.05 -3.87 -7.91
CA ARG A 138 -11.39 -4.31 -8.38
C ARG A 138 -12.54 -3.68 -7.59
N ALA A 139 -12.31 -3.32 -6.34
CA ALA A 139 -13.32 -2.65 -5.51
C ALA A 139 -13.35 -1.13 -5.71
N ILE A 140 -12.19 -0.48 -5.89
CA ILE A 140 -12.09 0.98 -5.85
C ILE A 140 -12.12 1.63 -7.25
N ALA A 141 -11.90 0.87 -8.32
CA ALA A 141 -11.92 1.37 -9.70
C ALA A 141 -13.33 1.36 -10.32
N ASP A 142 -14.38 1.45 -9.53
CA ASP A 142 -15.79 1.40 -9.96
C ASP A 142 -16.20 2.57 -10.88
N ARG A 143 -15.49 3.70 -10.76
CA ARG A 143 -15.73 4.92 -11.56
C ARG A 143 -14.83 5.06 -12.77
N GLY A 144 -14.01 4.06 -13.04
CA GLY A 144 -13.07 4.01 -14.15
C GLY A 144 -11.63 3.78 -13.72
N PRO A 145 -10.71 3.64 -14.68
CA PRO A 145 -9.34 3.27 -14.39
C PRO A 145 -8.60 4.36 -13.60
N LEU A 146 -7.85 3.93 -12.60
CA LEU A 146 -7.05 4.77 -11.71
C LEU A 146 -5.66 5.05 -12.27
N GLY A 147 -5.02 6.13 -11.82
CA GLY A 147 -3.57 6.25 -11.89
C GLY A 147 -2.90 5.39 -10.80
N MET A 148 -1.58 5.19 -10.89
CA MET A 148 -0.84 4.50 -9.85
C MET A 148 0.56 5.07 -9.68
N VAL A 149 0.95 5.30 -8.43
CA VAL A 149 2.36 5.44 -8.03
C VAL A 149 2.75 4.17 -7.29
N HIS A 150 3.73 3.46 -7.82
CA HIS A 150 4.17 2.17 -7.31
C HIS A 150 5.63 2.23 -6.87
N PHE A 151 5.89 2.05 -5.60
CA PHE A 151 7.22 1.92 -5.01
C PHE A 151 7.51 0.44 -4.75
N ASP A 152 8.52 -0.10 -5.43
CA ASP A 152 8.81 -1.52 -5.39
C ASP A 152 10.22 -1.80 -5.96
N SER A 153 10.79 -2.94 -5.64
CA SER A 153 11.93 -3.48 -6.36
C SER A 153 11.53 -4.24 -7.63
N HIS A 154 10.25 -4.66 -7.73
CA HIS A 154 9.68 -5.45 -8.82
C HIS A 154 8.62 -4.68 -9.61
N THR A 155 8.38 -5.09 -10.84
CA THR A 155 7.31 -4.47 -11.65
C THR A 155 5.92 -5.03 -11.34
N ASP A 156 5.86 -6.28 -10.91
CA ASP A 156 4.62 -7.06 -10.71
C ASP A 156 3.70 -7.10 -11.94
N LEU A 157 4.35 -7.14 -13.13
CA LEU A 157 3.73 -7.12 -14.45
C LEU A 157 3.90 -8.44 -15.23
N PHE A 158 4.39 -9.51 -14.59
CA PHE A 158 4.51 -10.80 -15.26
C PHE A 158 3.13 -11.36 -15.64
N HIS A 159 3.08 -12.05 -16.78
CA HIS A 159 1.83 -12.67 -17.22
C HIS A 159 1.41 -13.82 -16.30
N SER A 160 2.32 -14.70 -16.00
CA SER A 160 2.07 -15.88 -15.14
C SER A 160 3.36 -16.44 -14.56
N TYR A 161 3.21 -17.28 -13.55
CA TYR A 161 4.24 -18.12 -12.96
C TYR A 161 3.84 -19.60 -13.05
N PHE A 162 4.76 -20.52 -12.84
CA PHE A 162 4.48 -21.95 -12.65
C PHE A 162 3.52 -22.53 -13.70
N ASP A 163 3.90 -22.46 -14.98
CA ASP A 163 3.11 -22.99 -16.11
C ASP A 163 1.68 -22.47 -16.21
N GLY A 164 1.48 -21.18 -15.95
CA GLY A 164 0.21 -20.51 -16.22
C GLY A 164 -0.56 -20.02 -14.98
N THR A 165 0.05 -20.03 -13.80
CA THR A 165 -0.55 -19.41 -12.60
C THR A 165 -0.57 -17.89 -12.74
N MET A 166 -1.77 -17.33 -12.94
CA MET A 166 -1.98 -15.91 -13.23
C MET A 166 -2.15 -15.03 -11.99
N PHE A 167 -2.36 -15.64 -10.82
CA PHE A 167 -2.59 -14.92 -9.56
C PHE A 167 -1.47 -15.20 -8.57
N THR A 168 -0.43 -14.40 -8.63
CA THR A 168 0.70 -14.37 -7.69
C THR A 168 1.02 -12.93 -7.31
N HIS A 169 1.88 -12.72 -6.31
CA HIS A 169 2.30 -11.37 -5.92
C HIS A 169 3.07 -10.65 -7.05
N GLY A 170 3.64 -11.34 -8.04
CA GLY A 170 4.34 -10.73 -9.19
C GLY A 170 3.46 -10.45 -10.40
N THR A 171 2.13 -10.57 -10.30
CA THR A 171 1.22 -10.43 -11.44
C THR A 171 0.07 -9.43 -11.27
N PRO A 172 -0.15 -8.77 -10.11
CA PRO A 172 -1.37 -8.03 -9.84
C PRO A 172 -1.58 -6.85 -10.78
N PHE A 173 -0.54 -6.12 -11.13
CA PHE A 173 -0.68 -4.92 -11.95
C PHE A 173 -0.83 -5.24 -13.44
N ARG A 174 -0.28 -6.37 -13.90
CA ARG A 174 -0.62 -6.90 -15.23
C ARG A 174 -2.12 -7.17 -15.33
N ARG A 175 -2.69 -7.89 -14.37
CA ARG A 175 -4.14 -8.16 -14.30
C ARG A 175 -4.94 -6.86 -14.20
N ALA A 176 -4.50 -5.91 -13.38
CA ALA A 176 -5.20 -4.64 -13.21
C ALA A 176 -5.26 -3.81 -14.51
N VAL A 177 -4.21 -3.82 -15.32
CA VAL A 177 -4.23 -3.17 -16.65
C VAL A 177 -5.14 -3.92 -17.61
N GLU A 178 -5.05 -5.25 -17.69
CA GLU A 178 -5.88 -6.07 -18.56
C GLU A 178 -7.38 -6.00 -18.22
N GLU A 179 -7.71 -5.85 -16.94
CA GLU A 179 -9.08 -5.64 -16.44
C GLU A 179 -9.56 -4.18 -16.54
N ASN A 180 -8.73 -3.27 -17.09
CA ASN A 180 -9.01 -1.83 -17.18
C ASN A 180 -9.30 -1.16 -15.82
N LEU A 181 -8.61 -1.61 -14.77
CA LEU A 181 -8.65 -1.01 -13.43
C LEU A 181 -7.61 0.11 -13.28
N LEU A 182 -6.52 0.03 -14.04
CA LEU A 182 -5.47 1.04 -14.12
C LEU A 182 -5.40 1.62 -15.54
N ASP A 183 -5.21 2.94 -15.64
CA ASP A 183 -4.82 3.62 -16.87
C ASP A 183 -3.29 3.56 -16.98
N PRO A 184 -2.72 2.72 -17.86
CA PRO A 184 -1.27 2.51 -17.91
C PRO A 184 -0.46 3.77 -18.21
N LYS A 185 -1.07 4.77 -18.88
CA LYS A 185 -0.42 6.06 -19.15
C LYS A 185 -0.37 6.97 -17.91
N ARG A 186 -1.04 6.59 -16.85
CA ARG A 186 -1.05 7.25 -15.55
C ARG A 186 -0.43 6.37 -14.46
N VAL A 187 0.39 5.40 -14.87
CA VAL A 187 1.13 4.52 -13.96
C VAL A 187 2.61 4.84 -14.02
N ILE A 188 3.21 4.99 -12.85
CA ILE A 188 4.66 5.10 -12.67
C ILE A 188 5.12 4.12 -11.61
N GLN A 189 6.16 3.34 -11.94
CA GLN A 189 6.82 2.39 -11.05
C GLN A 189 8.22 2.90 -10.72
N ILE A 190 8.60 2.89 -9.46
CA ILE A 190 9.80 3.56 -8.95
C ILE A 190 10.61 2.58 -8.10
N GLY A 191 11.90 2.42 -8.44
CA GLY A 191 12.85 1.62 -7.67
C GLY A 191 13.15 0.25 -8.23
N ILE A 192 12.65 -0.04 -9.44
CA ILE A 192 12.78 -1.35 -10.09
C ILE A 192 14.25 -1.73 -10.25
N ARG A 193 14.61 -2.93 -9.78
CA ARG A 193 15.99 -3.41 -9.74
C ARG A 193 16.06 -4.94 -9.65
N GLY A 194 17.26 -5.46 -9.39
CA GLY A 194 17.52 -6.87 -9.26
C GLY A 194 17.73 -7.59 -10.61
N THR A 195 17.88 -8.89 -10.54
CA THR A 195 18.04 -9.75 -11.72
C THR A 195 16.68 -10.18 -12.25
N GLN A 196 16.54 -10.28 -13.56
CA GLN A 196 15.30 -10.64 -14.24
C GLN A 196 15.43 -12.03 -14.87
N TYR A 197 14.33 -12.75 -15.01
CA TYR A 197 14.26 -13.99 -15.79
C TYR A 197 14.40 -13.69 -17.28
N ASP A 198 13.74 -12.64 -17.76
CA ASP A 198 13.76 -12.09 -19.12
C ASP A 198 13.25 -10.63 -19.10
N ARG A 199 12.74 -10.12 -20.20
CA ARG A 199 12.22 -8.76 -20.32
C ARG A 199 10.71 -8.67 -20.45
N GLU A 200 9.98 -9.76 -20.25
CA GLU A 200 8.53 -9.83 -20.51
C GLU A 200 7.75 -8.73 -19.81
N ASP A 201 8.05 -8.49 -18.54
CA ASP A 201 7.42 -7.49 -17.69
C ASP A 201 7.69 -6.05 -18.16
N LEU A 202 8.97 -5.74 -18.49
CA LEU A 202 9.37 -4.43 -19.03
C LEU A 202 8.85 -4.21 -20.45
N ASP A 203 8.87 -5.23 -21.30
CA ASP A 203 8.32 -5.14 -22.67
C ASP A 203 6.79 -4.92 -22.61
N PHE A 204 6.12 -5.50 -21.65
CA PHE A 204 4.71 -5.19 -21.41
C PHE A 204 4.54 -3.74 -20.96
N ALA A 205 5.31 -3.28 -19.96
CA ALA A 205 5.25 -1.90 -19.49
C ALA A 205 5.42 -0.89 -20.64
N ASP A 206 6.46 -1.10 -21.47
CA ASP A 206 6.74 -0.28 -22.66
C ASP A 206 5.58 -0.31 -23.66
N SER A 207 5.00 -1.49 -23.91
CA SER A 207 3.92 -1.67 -24.91
C SER A 207 2.63 -0.93 -24.56
N VAL A 208 2.33 -0.76 -23.27
CA VAL A 208 1.11 -0.10 -22.79
C VAL A 208 1.34 1.35 -22.33
N GLY A 209 2.61 1.76 -22.18
CA GLY A 209 3.01 3.11 -21.82
C GLY A 209 3.12 3.36 -20.32
N ILE A 210 3.43 2.34 -19.52
CA ILE A 210 3.80 2.49 -18.10
C ILE A 210 5.18 3.10 -18.01
N ARG A 211 5.36 4.10 -17.16
CA ARG A 211 6.68 4.66 -16.84
C ARG A 211 7.37 3.83 -15.77
N VAL A 212 8.53 3.27 -16.07
CA VAL A 212 9.36 2.52 -15.13
C VAL A 212 10.63 3.31 -14.83
N ILE A 213 10.86 3.65 -13.56
CA ILE A 213 12.10 4.27 -13.05
C ILE A 213 12.92 3.19 -12.35
N LYS A 214 14.06 2.85 -12.93
CA LYS A 214 15.02 1.93 -12.33
C LYS A 214 15.75 2.60 -11.17
N ILE A 215 16.30 1.80 -10.27
CA ILE A 215 16.93 2.30 -9.05
C ILE A 215 18.10 3.22 -9.33
N GLU A 216 18.88 2.98 -10.40
CA GLU A 216 19.99 3.83 -10.80
C GLU A 216 19.48 5.21 -11.21
N GLU A 217 18.47 5.28 -12.07
CA GLU A 217 17.84 6.55 -12.48
C GLU A 217 17.28 7.30 -11.26
N PHE A 218 16.68 6.56 -10.32
CA PHE A 218 16.15 7.12 -9.09
C PHE A 218 17.23 7.82 -8.24
N PHE A 219 18.38 7.17 -8.02
CA PHE A 219 19.48 7.76 -7.27
C PHE A 219 20.18 8.91 -8.02
N ASP A 220 20.31 8.80 -9.33
CA ASP A 220 20.94 9.84 -10.15
C ASP A 220 20.11 11.15 -10.16
N ARG A 221 18.81 11.04 -10.23
CA ARG A 221 17.88 12.19 -10.28
C ARG A 221 17.50 12.73 -8.91
N GLY A 222 17.47 11.87 -7.93
CA GLY A 222 16.97 12.18 -6.60
C GLY A 222 15.44 12.26 -6.53
N ILE A 223 14.97 12.23 -5.28
CA ILE A 223 13.54 12.06 -4.98
C ILE A 223 12.64 13.18 -5.45
N GLU A 224 13.06 14.43 -5.25
CA GLU A 224 12.21 15.59 -5.57
C GLU A 224 11.84 15.63 -7.07
N ASP A 225 12.82 15.29 -7.92
CA ASP A 225 12.62 15.24 -9.36
C ASP A 225 11.71 14.07 -9.78
N VAL A 226 11.97 12.88 -9.24
CA VAL A 226 11.15 11.68 -9.49
C VAL A 226 9.70 11.89 -9.02
N MET A 227 9.49 12.48 -7.85
CA MET A 227 8.12 12.74 -7.36
C MET A 227 7.42 13.85 -8.15
N THR A 228 8.16 14.80 -8.71
CA THR A 228 7.60 15.79 -9.63
C THR A 228 7.10 15.13 -10.91
N GLU A 229 7.86 14.22 -11.50
CA GLU A 229 7.42 13.41 -12.64
C GLU A 229 6.22 12.54 -12.28
N ALA A 230 6.24 11.89 -11.12
CA ALA A 230 5.14 11.05 -10.68
C ALA A 230 3.82 11.83 -10.59
N ARG A 231 3.84 13.01 -9.98
CA ARG A 231 2.67 13.90 -9.93
C ARG A 231 2.17 14.31 -11.31
N ALA A 232 3.08 14.61 -12.23
CA ALA A 232 2.71 14.97 -13.60
C ALA A 232 2.05 13.81 -14.35
N ILE A 233 2.54 12.56 -14.17
CA ILE A 233 2.01 11.37 -14.81
C ILE A 233 0.61 11.03 -14.27
N VAL A 234 0.43 10.98 -12.95
CA VAL A 234 -0.87 10.59 -12.37
C VAL A 234 -1.92 11.70 -12.49
N GLY A 235 -1.51 12.97 -12.55
CA GLY A 235 -2.39 14.13 -12.67
C GLY A 235 -3.33 14.30 -11.47
N GLU A 236 -4.46 14.99 -11.71
CA GLU A 236 -5.44 15.39 -10.67
C GLU A 236 -6.51 14.33 -10.37
N LYS A 237 -6.56 13.23 -11.16
CA LYS A 237 -7.58 12.18 -10.98
C LYS A 237 -7.21 11.21 -9.88
N GLU A 238 -8.18 10.43 -9.44
CA GLU A 238 -7.99 9.36 -8.44
C GLU A 238 -6.80 8.47 -8.78
N THR A 239 -5.97 8.21 -7.77
CA THR A 239 -4.70 7.52 -7.92
C THR A 239 -4.52 6.54 -6.76
N TYR A 240 -4.12 5.33 -7.08
CA TYR A 240 -3.71 4.30 -6.14
C TYR A 240 -2.23 4.47 -5.81
N ILE A 241 -1.88 4.43 -4.54
CA ILE A 241 -0.49 4.39 -4.09
C ILE A 241 -0.21 2.98 -3.59
N SER A 242 0.72 2.29 -4.21
CA SER A 242 1.23 1.00 -3.77
C SER A 242 2.65 1.14 -3.27
N TYR A 243 2.91 0.57 -2.10
CA TYR A 243 4.21 0.59 -1.48
C TYR A 243 4.58 -0.82 -1.02
N ASP A 244 5.48 -1.49 -1.75
CA ASP A 244 6.09 -2.72 -1.29
C ASP A 244 7.28 -2.42 -0.38
N ILE A 245 7.40 -3.16 0.71
CA ILE A 245 8.48 -2.96 1.67
C ILE A 245 9.85 -3.32 1.10
N ASP A 246 9.90 -4.15 0.07
CA ASP A 246 11.16 -4.53 -0.60
C ASP A 246 11.70 -3.43 -1.52
N PHE A 247 10.95 -2.34 -1.73
CA PHE A 247 11.51 -1.09 -2.26
C PHE A 247 12.72 -0.63 -1.44
N ILE A 248 12.65 -0.77 -0.11
CA ILE A 248 13.74 -0.45 0.81
C ILE A 248 14.81 -1.53 0.73
N ASP A 249 16.08 -1.12 0.86
CA ASP A 249 17.20 -2.08 0.92
C ASP A 249 17.00 -3.06 2.09
N PRO A 250 17.23 -4.37 1.89
CA PRO A 250 17.05 -5.39 2.93
C PRO A 250 17.94 -5.22 4.17
N ALA A 251 18.97 -4.38 4.12
CA ALA A 251 19.72 -3.99 5.32
C ALA A 251 18.84 -3.21 6.32
N PHE A 252 17.80 -2.51 5.85
CA PHE A 252 16.86 -1.74 6.67
C PHE A 252 15.49 -2.41 6.79
N ALA A 253 15.09 -3.22 5.80
CA ALA A 253 13.81 -3.91 5.77
C ALA A 253 13.98 -5.39 5.37
N PRO A 254 14.57 -6.24 6.24
CA PRO A 254 14.85 -7.65 5.89
C PRO A 254 13.60 -8.55 5.88
N GLY A 255 12.47 -8.06 6.41
CA GLY A 255 11.25 -8.85 6.63
C GLY A 255 10.34 -8.93 5.40
N THR A 256 10.91 -9.18 4.22
CA THR A 256 10.15 -9.37 2.97
C THR A 256 10.37 -10.76 2.37
N GLY A 257 9.47 -11.19 1.50
CA GLY A 257 9.52 -12.48 0.80
C GLY A 257 10.56 -12.53 -0.31
N THR A 258 10.78 -11.40 -0.98
CA THR A 258 11.59 -11.26 -2.19
C THR A 258 12.51 -10.03 -2.10
N PRO A 259 13.50 -10.04 -1.19
CA PRO A 259 14.38 -8.89 -1.00
C PRO A 259 15.34 -8.70 -2.17
N GLU A 260 15.49 -7.45 -2.63
CA GLU A 260 16.48 -7.04 -3.62
C GLU A 260 17.43 -6.01 -3.03
N VAL A 261 18.73 -6.23 -3.19
CA VAL A 261 19.77 -5.32 -2.67
C VAL A 261 19.88 -4.04 -3.50
N GLY A 262 20.48 -2.99 -2.93
CA GLY A 262 20.72 -1.72 -3.61
C GLY A 262 19.54 -0.76 -3.59
N GLY A 263 18.57 -0.98 -2.70
CA GLY A 263 17.44 -0.08 -2.50
C GLY A 263 17.75 1.15 -1.65
N PRO A 264 16.79 2.09 -1.51
CA PRO A 264 16.93 3.24 -0.64
C PRO A 264 16.94 2.84 0.83
N ASN A 265 17.50 3.71 1.66
CA ASN A 265 17.50 3.52 3.11
C ASN A 265 16.20 4.08 3.75
N SER A 266 16.04 3.87 5.05
CA SER A 266 14.85 4.32 5.79
C SER A 266 14.69 5.85 5.83
N TYR A 267 15.77 6.63 5.73
CA TYR A 267 15.68 8.08 5.66
C TYR A 267 15.16 8.56 4.30
N ASP A 268 15.64 7.95 3.22
CA ASP A 268 15.11 8.23 1.89
C ASP A 268 13.59 7.94 1.86
N CYS A 269 13.17 6.82 2.44
CA CYS A 269 11.75 6.46 2.55
C CYS A 269 10.91 7.55 3.23
N LEU A 270 11.39 8.15 4.32
CA LEU A 270 10.68 9.24 5.01
C LEU A 270 10.53 10.49 4.14
N SER A 271 11.46 10.73 3.23
CA SER A 271 11.41 11.88 2.32
C SER A 271 10.28 11.75 1.28
N TYR A 272 9.81 10.53 0.96
CA TYR A 272 8.67 10.30 0.05
C TYR A 272 7.32 10.52 0.70
N THR A 273 7.23 10.17 1.97
CA THR A 273 5.98 10.15 2.72
C THR A 273 5.74 11.42 3.51
N SER A 274 6.76 12.27 3.64
CA SER A 274 6.65 13.56 4.31
C SER A 274 6.33 14.67 3.31
N PRO A 275 5.32 15.51 3.57
CA PRO A 275 5.11 16.70 2.74
C PRO A 275 6.38 17.56 2.82
N SER A 276 6.89 17.97 1.66
CA SER A 276 8.00 18.91 1.59
C SER A 276 7.61 20.21 2.29
N PRO A 277 8.51 20.85 3.07
CA PRO A 277 8.29 22.20 3.61
C PRO A 277 7.98 23.26 2.52
N ARG A 278 8.22 22.91 1.25
CA ARG A 278 7.95 23.79 0.08
C ARG A 278 6.52 23.63 -0.46
N ASP A 279 5.76 22.63 0.01
CA ASP A 279 4.36 22.38 -0.41
C ASP A 279 3.33 23.07 0.51
N SER A 280 3.78 23.94 1.42
CA SER A 280 2.95 24.70 2.39
C SER A 280 2.82 26.17 2.01
#